data_6226ec2c1819e3036b0b9ac39168fa37
#
_entry.id   6226ec2c1819e3036b0b9ac39168fa37
#
_cell.length_a   1.000
_cell.length_b   1.000
_cell.length_c   1.000
_cell.angle_alpha   90.00
_cell.angle_beta   90.00
_cell.angle_gamma   90.00
#
_symmetry.space_group_name_H-M   'P 1'
#
loop_
_entity.id
_entity.type
_entity.pdbx_description
1 polymer ?
#
loop_
_entity_poly.entity_id
_entity_poly.type
_entity_poly.pdbx_seq_one_letter_code
_entity_poly.pdbx_strand_id
1 'polypeptide(L)'
;MAIINPHINFNGNAEEAFTFYKSVFGGAFTNVIRLKDLAGPEFPVPTEDENKIMHIALPIGGNLLLGNDVPASLGKVNENENRSKIAISAASKEEADKLFNGLSAGGSVEFPIGDSPWGSYFGMFRDKYGIEWMVDFIPGK
;
A
#
# COMPACT_ATOMS: atom_id res chain seq x y z
N MET A 1 -11.97 -20.76 3.30
CA MET A 1 -12.12 -19.58 4.16
C MET A 1 -11.80 -18.31 3.37
N ALA A 2 -12.60 -17.28 3.55
CA ALA A 2 -12.34 -16.00 2.87
C ALA A 2 -11.13 -15.30 3.49
N ILE A 3 -10.37 -14.59 2.65
CA ILE A 3 -9.21 -13.82 3.07
C ILE A 3 -9.42 -12.39 2.58
N ILE A 4 -9.13 -11.41 3.43
CA ILE A 4 -9.23 -10.00 3.06
C ILE A 4 -7.84 -9.49 2.72
N ASN A 5 -7.71 -8.91 1.53
CA ASN A 5 -6.48 -8.29 1.07
C ASN A 5 -6.74 -6.81 0.79
N PRO A 6 -5.89 -5.90 1.28
CA PRO A 6 -6.03 -4.49 0.93
C PRO A 6 -5.69 -4.28 -0.55
N HIS A 7 -6.47 -3.41 -1.21
CA HIS A 7 -6.28 -3.07 -2.60
C HIS A 7 -6.27 -1.55 -2.73
N ILE A 8 -5.24 -1.01 -3.38
CA ILE A 8 -5.03 0.44 -3.47
C ILE A 8 -5.07 0.89 -4.92
N ASN A 9 -5.80 1.97 -5.19
CA ASN A 9 -5.83 2.61 -6.49
C ASN A 9 -4.87 3.80 -6.52
N PHE A 10 -4.15 3.94 -7.63
CA PHE A 10 -3.19 5.02 -7.83
C PHE A 10 -3.48 5.80 -9.10
N ASN A 11 -2.94 7.00 -9.20
CA ASN A 11 -3.08 7.90 -10.35
C ASN A 11 -1.88 7.78 -11.31
N GLY A 12 -1.47 6.55 -11.62
CA GLY A 12 -0.38 6.30 -12.57
C GLY A 12 0.96 5.99 -11.92
N ASN A 13 1.05 6.00 -10.61
CA ASN A 13 2.30 5.77 -9.87
C ASN A 13 2.29 4.50 -9.02
N ALA A 14 1.46 3.51 -9.38
CA ALA A 14 1.36 2.27 -8.61
C ALA A 14 2.70 1.53 -8.54
N GLU A 15 3.43 1.45 -9.63
CA GLU A 15 4.72 0.75 -9.65
C GLU A 15 5.74 1.41 -8.73
N GLU A 16 5.81 2.73 -8.77
CA GLU A 16 6.70 3.48 -7.89
C GLU A 16 6.35 3.26 -6.42
N ALA A 17 5.07 3.35 -6.09
CA ALA A 17 4.59 3.14 -4.73
C ALA A 17 4.89 1.72 -4.25
N PHE A 18 4.62 0.72 -5.08
CA PHE A 18 4.86 -0.68 -4.71
C PHE A 18 6.33 -1.02 -4.62
N THR A 19 7.19 -0.39 -5.43
CA THR A 19 8.63 -0.53 -5.29
C THR A 19 9.08 0.01 -3.92
N PHE A 20 8.51 1.12 -3.50
CA PHE A 20 8.74 1.66 -2.17
C PHE A 20 8.28 0.71 -1.08
N TYR A 21 7.05 0.17 -1.18
CA TYR A 21 6.54 -0.79 -0.19
C TYR A 21 7.39 -2.05 -0.13
N LYS A 22 7.82 -2.56 -1.28
CA LYS A 22 8.72 -3.71 -1.32
C LYS A 22 10.04 -3.42 -0.61
N SER A 23 10.56 -2.19 -0.71
CA SER A 23 11.81 -1.82 -0.04
C SER A 23 11.68 -1.84 1.48
N VAL A 24 10.46 -1.62 2.00
CA VAL A 24 10.20 -1.64 3.44
C VAL A 24 9.84 -3.04 3.95
N PHE A 25 8.92 -3.71 3.26
CA PHE A 25 8.42 -5.02 3.70
C PHE A 25 9.32 -6.17 3.27
N GLY A 26 10.09 -5.99 2.20
CA GLY A 26 10.89 -7.07 1.61
C GLY A 26 10.06 -7.95 0.69
N GLY A 27 10.63 -9.10 0.29
CA GLY A 27 9.96 -10.04 -0.58
C GLY A 27 10.04 -9.68 -2.05
N ALA A 28 9.12 -10.23 -2.84
CA ALA A 28 9.06 -10.01 -4.28
C ALA A 28 7.62 -9.98 -4.75
N PHE A 29 7.36 -9.25 -5.81
CA PHE A 29 6.03 -9.25 -6.42
C PHE A 29 5.70 -10.64 -6.96
N THR A 30 4.48 -11.12 -6.70
CA THR A 30 4.00 -12.37 -7.28
C THR A 30 3.36 -12.15 -8.63
N ASN A 31 2.94 -10.91 -8.91
CA ASN A 31 2.24 -10.60 -10.14
C ASN A 31 2.41 -9.13 -10.49
N VAL A 32 2.73 -8.83 -11.74
CA VAL A 32 2.76 -7.47 -12.28
C VAL A 32 2.18 -7.54 -13.68
N ILE A 33 1.01 -6.94 -13.87
CA ILE A 33 0.33 -6.92 -15.16
C ILE A 33 0.12 -5.46 -15.57
N ARG A 34 0.60 -5.11 -16.76
CA ARG A 34 0.39 -3.78 -17.33
C ARG A 34 -0.78 -3.81 -18.30
N LEU A 35 -1.37 -2.64 -18.56
CA LEU A 35 -2.47 -2.56 -19.51
C LEU A 35 -2.07 -3.08 -20.89
N LYS A 36 -0.84 -2.79 -21.33
CA LYS A 36 -0.37 -3.27 -22.64
C LYS A 36 -0.35 -4.79 -22.76
N ASP A 37 -0.22 -5.50 -21.63
CA ASP A 37 -0.19 -6.96 -21.62
C ASP A 37 -1.55 -7.57 -22.00
N LEU A 38 -2.61 -6.79 -21.83
CA LEU A 38 -3.99 -7.20 -22.14
C LEU A 38 -4.51 -6.56 -23.43
N ALA A 39 -3.72 -5.68 -24.05
CA ALA A 39 -4.16 -4.92 -25.22
C ALA A 39 -4.44 -5.83 -26.43
N GLY A 40 -5.50 -5.50 -27.16
CA GLY A 40 -5.90 -6.25 -28.35
C GLY A 40 -7.15 -5.65 -28.98
N PRO A 41 -7.66 -6.25 -30.06
CA PRO A 41 -8.85 -5.72 -30.73
C PRO A 41 -10.07 -5.60 -29.83
N GLU A 42 -10.21 -6.52 -28.86
CA GLU A 42 -11.33 -6.53 -27.93
C GLU A 42 -11.07 -5.66 -26.69
N PHE A 43 -9.84 -5.27 -26.47
CA PHE A 43 -9.46 -4.43 -25.33
C PHE A 43 -8.41 -3.41 -25.79
N PRO A 44 -8.85 -2.37 -26.52
CA PRO A 44 -7.91 -1.35 -26.99
C PRO A 44 -7.38 -0.51 -25.82
N VAL A 45 -6.08 -0.26 -25.82
CA VAL A 45 -5.42 0.51 -24.78
C VAL A 45 -4.77 1.73 -25.42
N PRO A 46 -5.12 2.96 -24.99
CA PRO A 46 -4.46 4.18 -25.47
C PRO A 46 -2.96 4.12 -25.17
N THR A 47 -2.15 4.72 -26.05
CA THR A 47 -0.70 4.72 -25.91
C THR A 47 -0.24 5.27 -24.57
N GLU A 48 -0.90 6.34 -24.07
CA GLU A 48 -0.57 6.96 -22.78
C GLU A 48 -0.84 6.06 -21.58
N ASP A 49 -1.64 5.00 -21.75
CA ASP A 49 -2.01 4.08 -20.67
C ASP A 49 -1.26 2.73 -20.73
N GLU A 50 -0.45 2.50 -21.78
CA GLU A 50 0.17 1.19 -22.00
C GLU A 50 0.99 0.67 -20.81
N ASN A 51 1.72 1.54 -20.16
CA ASN A 51 2.61 1.15 -19.07
C ASN A 51 1.97 1.22 -17.70
N LYS A 52 0.72 1.67 -17.61
CA LYS A 52 0.00 1.69 -16.34
C LYS A 52 -0.20 0.28 -15.82
N ILE A 53 -0.18 0.16 -14.51
CA ILE A 53 -0.35 -1.12 -13.82
C ILE A 53 -1.83 -1.48 -13.80
N MET A 54 -2.18 -2.62 -14.39
CA MET A 54 -3.50 -3.20 -14.28
C MET A 54 -3.64 -3.98 -12.98
N HIS A 55 -2.57 -4.64 -12.55
CA HIS A 55 -2.57 -5.43 -11.33
C HIS A 55 -1.15 -5.61 -10.82
N ILE A 56 -0.92 -5.38 -9.54
CA ILE A 56 0.34 -5.67 -8.87
C ILE A 56 0.04 -6.26 -7.51
N ALA A 57 0.82 -7.25 -7.10
CA ALA A 57 0.62 -7.94 -5.83
C ALA A 57 1.95 -8.14 -5.11
N LEU A 58 1.98 -7.76 -3.83
CA LEU A 58 3.13 -7.94 -2.95
C LEU A 58 2.67 -8.75 -1.74
N PRO A 59 3.16 -10.00 -1.57
CA PRO A 59 2.82 -10.79 -0.40
C PRO A 59 3.41 -10.17 0.87
N ILE A 60 2.60 -10.04 1.91
CA ILE A 60 3.00 -9.56 3.22
C ILE A 60 2.33 -10.44 4.25
N GLY A 61 3.12 -11.25 4.96
CA GLY A 61 2.56 -12.24 5.89
C GLY A 61 1.65 -13.19 5.13
N GLY A 62 0.46 -13.45 5.66
CA GLY A 62 -0.53 -14.32 5.03
C GLY A 62 -1.45 -13.62 4.04
N ASN A 63 -1.22 -12.35 3.75
CA ASN A 63 -2.08 -11.55 2.89
C ASN A 63 -1.31 -10.99 1.69
N LEU A 64 -2.05 -10.40 0.77
CA LEU A 64 -1.47 -9.72 -0.39
C LEU A 64 -1.82 -8.24 -0.33
N LEU A 65 -0.82 -7.39 -0.52
CA LEU A 65 -1.07 -5.99 -0.80
C LEU A 65 -1.24 -5.87 -2.31
N LEU A 66 -2.42 -5.43 -2.73
CA LEU A 66 -2.80 -5.36 -4.14
C LEU A 66 -2.91 -3.91 -4.59
N GLY A 67 -2.73 -3.67 -5.88
CA GLY A 67 -2.88 -2.33 -6.40
C GLY A 67 -3.05 -2.28 -7.91
N ASN A 68 -3.42 -1.10 -8.37
CA ASN A 68 -3.50 -0.80 -9.80
C ASN A 68 -3.47 0.71 -10.00
N ASP A 69 -3.20 1.11 -11.24
CA ASP A 69 -3.38 2.49 -11.68
C ASP A 69 -4.79 2.63 -12.24
N VAL A 70 -5.46 3.74 -11.91
CA VAL A 70 -6.76 4.04 -12.48
C VAL A 70 -6.54 4.60 -13.89
N PRO A 71 -7.17 4.03 -14.92
CA PRO A 71 -7.07 4.59 -16.28
C PRO A 71 -7.64 6.01 -16.32
N ALA A 72 -7.09 6.88 -17.16
CA ALA A 72 -7.54 8.26 -17.26
C ALA A 72 -9.03 8.39 -17.55
N SER A 73 -9.59 7.44 -18.31
CA SER A 73 -11.02 7.42 -18.64
C SER A 73 -11.93 7.23 -17.44
N LEU A 74 -11.41 6.71 -16.32
CA LEU A 74 -12.19 6.48 -15.11
C LEU A 74 -11.99 7.57 -14.05
N GLY A 75 -11.27 8.64 -14.40
CA GLY A 75 -11.05 9.77 -13.51
C GLY A 75 -9.80 9.65 -12.67
N LYS A 76 -9.80 10.31 -11.52
CA LYS A 76 -8.65 10.34 -10.62
C LYS A 76 -9.02 9.90 -9.22
N VAL A 77 -8.05 9.30 -8.54
CA VAL A 77 -8.16 8.96 -7.12
C VAL A 77 -7.94 10.22 -6.29
N ASN A 78 -8.70 10.36 -5.21
CA ASN A 78 -8.47 11.40 -4.22
C ASN A 78 -7.33 10.98 -3.30
N GLU A 79 -6.16 11.59 -3.47
CA GLU A 79 -4.97 11.23 -2.70
C GLU A 79 -4.97 11.75 -1.26
N ASN A 80 -6.01 12.50 -0.88
CA ASN A 80 -6.19 12.98 0.49
C ASN A 80 -7.33 12.28 1.21
N GLU A 81 -7.82 11.19 0.65
CA GLU A 81 -8.91 10.42 1.21
C GLU A 81 -8.49 9.84 2.58
N ASN A 82 -9.38 9.89 3.56
CA ASN A 82 -9.08 9.44 4.92
C ASN A 82 -10.15 8.50 5.49
N ARG A 83 -10.94 7.88 4.62
CA ARG A 83 -12.02 7.01 5.04
C ARG A 83 -11.52 5.65 5.55
N SER A 84 -10.36 5.22 5.11
CA SER A 84 -9.82 3.93 5.49
C SER A 84 -8.32 4.02 5.76
N LYS A 85 -7.82 3.07 6.54
CA LYS A 85 -6.40 2.92 6.83
C LYS A 85 -6.02 1.47 6.67
N ILE A 86 -4.76 1.22 6.33
CA ILE A 86 -4.21 -0.13 6.36
C ILE A 86 -3.56 -0.32 7.71
N ALA A 87 -4.04 -1.30 8.46
CA ALA A 87 -3.53 -1.59 9.80
C ALA A 87 -2.52 -2.73 9.73
N ILE A 88 -1.37 -2.52 10.36
CA ILE A 88 -0.31 -3.51 10.44
C ILE A 88 -0.15 -3.88 11.91
N SER A 89 -0.24 -5.18 12.20
CA SER A 89 0.07 -5.70 13.54
C SER A 89 1.49 -6.26 13.49
N ALA A 90 2.41 -5.58 14.16
CA ALA A 90 3.81 -5.97 14.20
C ALA A 90 4.04 -7.06 15.24
N ALA A 91 5.08 -7.85 15.03
CA ALA A 91 5.44 -8.95 15.93
C ALA A 91 6.28 -8.48 17.13
N SER A 92 6.83 -7.27 17.05
CA SER A 92 7.70 -6.71 18.10
C SER A 92 7.72 -5.19 18.00
N LYS A 93 8.23 -4.51 19.04
CA LYS A 93 8.44 -3.06 18.99
C LYS A 93 9.45 -2.67 17.92
N GLU A 94 10.50 -3.47 17.78
CA GLU A 94 11.53 -3.23 16.77
C GLU A 94 10.95 -3.27 15.37
N GLU A 95 10.09 -4.25 15.10
CA GLU A 95 9.43 -4.33 13.80
C GLU A 95 8.46 -3.18 13.60
N ALA A 96 7.70 -2.81 14.64
CA ALA A 96 6.79 -1.68 14.57
C ALA A 96 7.54 -0.38 14.24
N ASP A 97 8.67 -0.13 14.91
CA ASP A 97 9.50 1.05 14.64
C ASP A 97 10.04 1.04 13.21
N LYS A 98 10.53 -0.10 12.76
CA LYS A 98 11.09 -0.23 11.40
C LYS A 98 10.03 0.06 10.34
N LEU A 99 8.84 -0.52 10.49
CA LEU A 99 7.76 -0.32 9.54
C LEU A 99 7.25 1.12 9.57
N PHE A 100 7.06 1.66 10.77
CA PHE A 100 6.61 3.04 10.92
C PHE A 100 7.60 4.03 10.30
N ASN A 101 8.88 3.91 10.63
CA ASN A 101 9.90 4.83 10.13
C ASN A 101 10.10 4.67 8.62
N GLY A 102 10.07 3.44 8.12
CA GLY A 102 10.25 3.19 6.68
C GLY A 102 9.09 3.69 5.85
N LEU A 103 7.86 3.39 6.26
CA LEU A 103 6.68 3.76 5.46
C LEU A 103 6.34 5.24 5.58
N SER A 104 6.61 5.88 6.72
CA SER A 104 6.29 7.29 6.91
C SER A 104 7.32 8.24 6.28
N ALA A 105 8.46 7.72 5.84
CA ALA A 105 9.50 8.54 5.24
C ALA A 105 8.99 9.29 4.01
N GLY A 106 9.12 10.61 4.02
CA GLY A 106 8.62 11.47 2.94
C GLY A 106 7.13 11.76 3.01
N GLY A 107 6.43 11.16 3.96
CA GLY A 107 5.01 11.41 4.19
C GLY A 107 4.78 12.32 5.38
N SER A 108 3.65 12.14 6.08
CA SER A 108 3.31 12.95 7.25
C SER A 108 2.84 12.06 8.40
N VAL A 109 3.39 12.31 9.58
CA VAL A 109 3.02 11.58 10.80
C VAL A 109 1.78 12.22 11.39
N GLU A 110 0.73 11.40 11.60
CA GLU A 110 -0.51 11.86 12.22
C GLU A 110 -0.48 11.63 13.73
N PHE A 111 0.09 10.49 14.14
CA PHE A 111 0.22 10.13 15.53
C PHE A 111 1.58 9.41 15.71
N PRO A 112 2.55 10.02 16.40
CA PRO A 112 3.88 9.39 16.55
C PRO A 112 3.80 8.02 17.20
N ILE A 113 4.68 7.10 16.79
CA ILE A 113 4.70 5.76 17.36
C ILE A 113 5.15 5.84 18.83
N GLY A 114 4.41 5.17 19.70
CA GLY A 114 4.69 5.16 21.13
C GLY A 114 3.63 4.39 21.89
N ASP A 115 3.81 4.32 23.20
CA ASP A 115 2.84 3.64 24.07
C ASP A 115 1.52 4.41 24.10
N SER A 116 0.42 3.69 23.90
CA SER A 116 -0.91 4.28 23.94
C SER A 116 -1.59 4.05 25.30
N PRO A 117 -2.60 4.89 25.64
CA PRO A 117 -3.35 4.68 26.88
C PRO A 117 -4.09 3.34 26.97
N TRP A 118 -4.36 2.70 25.83
CA TRP A 118 -5.09 1.43 25.80
C TRP A 118 -4.18 0.21 25.80
N GLY A 119 -2.87 0.39 25.97
CA GLY A 119 -1.96 -0.73 26.20
C GLY A 119 -1.25 -1.27 24.98
N SER A 120 -1.34 -0.62 23.83
CA SER A 120 -0.57 -1.02 22.65
C SER A 120 0.51 0.00 22.31
N TYR A 121 1.53 -0.45 21.62
CA TYR A 121 2.55 0.40 21.02
C TYR A 121 2.07 0.74 19.62
N PHE A 122 1.80 2.02 19.33
CA PHE A 122 0.92 2.41 18.24
C PHE A 122 1.33 3.71 17.57
N GLY A 123 1.13 3.81 16.26
CA GLY A 123 1.32 5.04 15.52
C GLY A 123 0.51 5.07 14.24
N MET A 124 0.26 6.26 13.72
CA MET A 124 -0.46 6.47 12.46
C MET A 124 0.26 7.50 11.61
N PHE A 125 0.17 7.33 10.31
CA PHE A 125 0.80 8.24 9.35
C PHE A 125 0.16 8.11 7.98
N ARG A 126 0.47 9.08 7.12
CA ARG A 126 0.16 9.02 5.69
C ARG A 126 1.50 8.92 4.98
N ASP A 127 1.64 7.94 4.07
CA ASP A 127 2.89 7.79 3.34
C ASP A 127 3.02 8.86 2.24
N LYS A 128 4.18 8.90 1.57
CA LYS A 128 4.43 9.92 0.55
C LYS A 128 3.55 9.79 -0.69
N TYR A 129 2.81 8.70 -0.81
CA TYR A 129 1.88 8.47 -1.91
C TYR A 129 0.43 8.74 -1.50
N GLY A 130 0.21 9.20 -0.27
CA GLY A 130 -1.13 9.56 0.21
C GLY A 130 -1.89 8.46 0.91
N ILE A 131 -1.30 7.27 1.07
CA ILE A 131 -1.97 6.14 1.70
C ILE A 131 -1.85 6.25 3.21
N GLU A 132 -2.97 6.06 3.92
CA GLU A 132 -2.98 6.07 5.37
C GLU A 132 -2.70 4.70 5.95
N TRP A 133 -1.81 4.66 6.92
CA TRP A 133 -1.38 3.44 7.60
C TRP A 133 -1.47 3.63 9.11
N MET A 134 -1.67 2.54 9.81
CA MET A 134 -1.44 2.48 11.25
C MET A 134 -0.62 1.24 11.56
N VAL A 135 0.30 1.37 12.50
CA VAL A 135 1.15 0.27 12.95
C VAL A 135 0.95 0.10 14.43
N ASP A 136 0.72 -1.13 14.88
CA ASP A 136 0.66 -1.41 16.30
C ASP A 136 1.42 -2.68 16.67
N PHE A 137 1.77 -2.76 17.94
CA PHE A 137 2.27 -3.96 18.57
C PHE A 137 1.59 -4.07 19.94
N ILE A 138 0.97 -5.21 20.18
CA ILE A 138 0.27 -5.47 21.47
C ILE A 138 1.13 -6.41 22.26
N PRO A 139 1.76 -5.95 23.38
CA PRO A 139 2.56 -6.82 24.23
C PRO A 139 1.74 -7.97 24.78
N GLY A 140 2.35 -9.17 24.87
CA GLY A 140 1.67 -10.35 25.42
C GLY A 140 0.78 -11.09 24.45
N LYS A 141 0.83 -10.73 23.16
CA LYS A 141 0.09 -11.43 22.12
C LYS A 141 0.96 -12.22 21.20
#